data_525a6ccc7f5df6ea1ced8b86fb217bfc
#
_entry.id   525a6ccc7f5df6ea1ced8b86fb217bfc
#
_cell.length_a   1.000
_cell.length_b   1.000
_cell.length_c   1.000
_cell.angle_alpha   90.00
_cell.angle_beta   90.00
_cell.angle_gamma   90.00
#
_symmetry.space_group_name_H-M   'P 1'
#
loop_
_entity.id
_entity.type
_entity.pdbx_description
1 polymer ?
#
loop_
_entity_poly.entity_id
_entity_poly.type
_entity_poly.pdbx_seq_one_letter_code
_entity_poly.pdbx_strand_id
1 'polypeptide(L)'
;MAGFSDIGVFLGYLEWLKVDFYTSRPRRMQESVLKGIVKRNKNTEFGKKIGLGTVKSVEDFQKNMPFTTYEDYDEYVERMQKGEKNLIIKRKPVRYCSSSGSVGKPKIMPKCGEDLWIMQCMGFSGTTGCAAKWFRKRGVKFPKQVGNVAVVLTGHKLADGKMCNGAGQIPIAYLKPISRFFLTTPNDFMYPVDEASVNTSYFHLRFALQRRDLTYLGAMVITLLTTMFDYFEQNWEMLCDDIEKGTIDPSVKCPEELRRKWEKKLKPMPERAAEIRRECEKGFDTPIVPRIWPKFLWSYGMVGSNLKFYVDKLRKHIGDAPIHNMGYAAAEGYMAIPVELNAMDYVLLPQSVFFEFIPVDNPDCDRPLTIDEIEEGKAYELVVTNRSGLCRYRIEDVVRVTGKYKNTPKVEFLYRNNLAMNIANEKTTTQMVDWAAGETQKELGISFKGYSFCDDHDSDPVRYMLLAEPEGDADRSMLPLIEEKLDHYLCESNEKYFKYRRWGMLGAPKVLFLKKDTYADYREMLKNQGKVLNQIKPVTVINNEERKEFFFSHIDE
;
A
#
# COMPACT_ATOMS: atom_id res chain seq x y z
N MET A 1 -6.92 -29.65 20.17
CA MET A 1 -5.89 -28.60 20.38
C MET A 1 -6.24 -27.43 19.46
N ALA A 2 -6.33 -26.21 20.00
CA ALA A 2 -6.51 -25.02 19.19
C ALA A 2 -5.34 -24.88 18.23
N GLY A 3 -5.61 -24.72 16.94
CA GLY A 3 -4.57 -24.50 15.92
C GLY A 3 -3.99 -23.09 16.00
N PHE A 4 -2.81 -22.85 15.42
CA PHE A 4 -2.19 -21.52 15.35
C PHE A 4 -3.12 -20.45 14.77
N SER A 5 -4.01 -20.82 13.86
CA SER A 5 -5.02 -19.89 13.30
C SER A 5 -6.06 -19.49 14.34
N ASP A 6 -6.46 -20.38 15.22
CA ASP A 6 -7.43 -20.07 16.29
C ASP A 6 -6.82 -19.10 17.29
N ILE A 7 -5.52 -19.27 17.59
CA ILE A 7 -4.75 -18.31 18.40
C ILE A 7 -4.68 -16.95 17.70
N GLY A 8 -4.44 -16.91 16.40
CA GLY A 8 -4.43 -15.67 15.62
C GLY A 8 -5.77 -14.93 15.65
N VAL A 9 -6.87 -15.64 15.51
CA VAL A 9 -8.22 -15.09 15.64
C VAL A 9 -8.48 -14.57 17.05
N PHE A 10 -8.10 -15.34 18.07
CA PHE A 10 -8.25 -14.93 19.48
C PHE A 10 -7.44 -13.66 19.80
N LEU A 11 -6.18 -13.61 19.39
CA LEU A 11 -5.35 -12.40 19.52
C LEU A 11 -5.97 -11.22 18.78
N GLY A 12 -6.56 -11.45 17.61
CA GLY A 12 -7.29 -10.44 16.85
C GLY A 12 -8.47 -9.86 17.64
N TYR A 13 -9.24 -10.70 18.33
CA TYR A 13 -10.32 -10.23 19.21
C TYR A 13 -9.79 -9.38 20.35
N LEU A 14 -8.70 -9.77 20.99
CA LEU A 14 -8.10 -9.00 22.08
C LEU A 14 -7.61 -7.62 21.58
N GLU A 15 -7.01 -7.56 20.39
CA GLU A 15 -6.59 -6.28 19.82
C GLU A 15 -7.81 -5.39 19.50
N TRP A 16 -8.92 -5.96 19.01
CA TRP A 16 -10.14 -5.18 18.78
C TRP A 16 -10.79 -4.66 20.07
N LEU A 17 -10.72 -5.40 21.18
CA LEU A 17 -11.15 -4.88 22.47
C LEU A 17 -10.33 -3.65 22.90
N LYS A 18 -9.01 -3.66 22.62
CA LYS A 18 -8.16 -2.49 22.86
C LYS A 18 -8.51 -1.33 21.91
N VAL A 19 -8.74 -1.61 20.61
CA VAL A 19 -9.19 -0.60 19.66
C VAL A 19 -10.49 0.03 20.13
N ASP A 20 -11.48 -0.78 20.52
CA ASP A 20 -12.77 -0.32 21.05
C ASP A 20 -12.60 0.57 22.30
N PHE A 21 -11.69 0.20 23.21
CA PHE A 21 -11.39 0.98 24.40
C PHE A 21 -10.72 2.32 24.09
N TYR A 22 -9.71 2.31 23.23
CA TYR A 22 -8.95 3.53 22.89
C TYR A 22 -9.78 4.50 22.04
N THR A 23 -10.54 3.98 21.08
CA THR A 23 -11.41 4.78 20.22
C THR A 23 -12.61 5.39 20.96
N SER A 24 -12.97 4.86 22.11
CA SER A 24 -13.99 5.47 22.99
C SER A 24 -13.48 6.72 23.74
N ARG A 25 -12.17 6.94 23.82
CA ARG A 25 -11.54 8.02 24.61
C ARG A 25 -10.35 8.65 23.87
N PRO A 26 -10.54 9.13 22.62
CA PRO A 26 -9.42 9.53 21.75
C PRO A 26 -8.55 10.64 22.35
N ARG A 27 -9.14 11.72 22.87
CA ARG A 27 -8.40 12.85 23.48
C ARG A 27 -7.49 12.39 24.62
N ARG A 28 -8.05 11.67 25.60
CA ARG A 28 -7.27 11.16 26.74
C ARG A 28 -6.13 10.25 26.30
N MET A 29 -6.37 9.44 25.25
CA MET A 29 -5.35 8.55 24.72
C MET A 29 -4.25 9.35 24.03
N GLN A 30 -4.59 10.38 23.25
CA GLN A 30 -3.65 11.26 22.57
C GLN A 30 -2.77 12.02 23.58
N GLU A 31 -3.35 12.57 24.65
CA GLU A 31 -2.60 13.23 25.74
C GLU A 31 -1.60 12.24 26.39
N SER A 32 -2.03 10.99 26.64
CA SER A 32 -1.17 9.94 27.19
C SER A 32 -0.02 9.58 26.25
N VAL A 33 -0.30 9.50 24.94
CA VAL A 33 0.71 9.21 23.90
C VAL A 33 1.74 10.32 23.84
N LEU A 34 1.31 11.58 23.77
CA LEU A 34 2.20 12.74 23.74
C LEU A 34 3.08 12.80 24.99
N LYS A 35 2.49 12.67 26.18
CA LYS A 35 3.22 12.64 27.45
C LYS A 35 4.28 11.53 27.47
N GLY A 36 3.95 10.35 26.94
CA GLY A 36 4.87 9.22 26.82
C GLY A 36 6.04 9.52 25.89
N ILE A 37 5.78 10.17 24.75
CA ILE A 37 6.80 10.57 23.76
C ILE A 37 7.73 11.63 24.37
N VAL A 38 7.19 12.69 24.96
CA VAL A 38 7.95 13.75 25.63
C VAL A 38 8.85 13.17 26.73
N LYS A 39 8.29 12.37 27.64
CA LYS A 39 9.06 11.72 28.73
C LYS A 39 10.25 10.90 28.21
N ARG A 40 10.07 10.22 27.09
CA ARG A 40 11.09 9.35 26.48
C ARG A 40 12.18 10.14 25.79
N ASN A 41 11.81 11.15 25.00
CA ASN A 41 12.71 11.79 24.03
C ASN A 41 13.23 13.17 24.45
N LYS A 42 12.73 13.78 25.53
CA LYS A 42 13.14 15.12 25.98
C LYS A 42 14.64 15.28 26.25
N ASN A 43 15.36 14.21 26.55
CA ASN A 43 16.79 14.23 26.85
C ASN A 43 17.67 13.75 25.68
N THR A 44 17.08 13.44 24.52
CA THR A 44 17.84 13.16 23.29
C THR A 44 18.47 14.45 22.77
N GLU A 45 19.45 14.33 21.88
CA GLU A 45 20.09 15.51 21.27
C GLU A 45 19.06 16.39 20.56
N PHE A 46 18.25 15.79 19.67
CA PHE A 46 17.17 16.49 18.97
C PHE A 46 16.11 17.04 19.95
N GLY A 47 15.68 16.25 20.94
CA GLY A 47 14.70 16.69 21.94
C GLY A 47 15.16 17.89 22.74
N LYS A 48 16.46 17.98 23.05
CA LYS A 48 17.06 19.19 23.71
C LYS A 48 17.11 20.36 22.73
N LYS A 49 17.52 20.15 21.48
CA LYS A 49 17.59 21.18 20.44
C LYS A 49 16.25 21.87 20.25
N ILE A 50 15.14 21.11 20.19
CA ILE A 50 13.79 21.67 20.01
C ILE A 50 13.10 22.08 21.32
N GLY A 51 13.75 21.91 22.48
CA GLY A 51 13.14 22.27 23.77
C GLY A 51 12.03 21.36 24.26
N LEU A 52 12.00 20.10 23.82
CA LEU A 52 10.91 19.14 24.13
C LEU A 52 10.67 18.93 25.63
N GLY A 53 11.69 19.20 26.47
CA GLY A 53 11.60 19.11 27.94
C GLY A 53 10.74 20.20 28.61
N THR A 54 10.39 21.26 27.91
CA THR A 54 9.55 22.36 28.42
C THR A 54 8.07 22.08 28.31
N VAL A 55 7.68 21.09 27.51
CA VAL A 55 6.29 20.72 27.22
C VAL A 55 5.59 20.10 28.44
N LYS A 56 4.49 20.69 28.88
CA LYS A 56 3.67 20.24 30.01
C LYS A 56 2.26 19.83 29.56
N SER A 57 1.74 20.41 28.47
CA SER A 57 0.40 20.17 27.94
C SER A 57 0.43 20.05 26.42
N VAL A 58 -0.72 19.70 25.82
CA VAL A 58 -0.90 19.68 24.35
C VAL A 58 -0.76 21.10 23.79
N GLU A 59 -1.31 22.08 24.48
CA GLU A 59 -1.26 23.51 24.11
C GLU A 59 0.18 24.02 24.11
N ASP A 60 0.96 23.68 25.16
CA ASP A 60 2.39 24.01 25.23
C ASP A 60 3.16 23.38 24.05
N PHE A 61 2.81 22.12 23.72
CA PHE A 61 3.43 21.41 22.63
C PHE A 61 3.15 22.09 21.29
N GLN A 62 1.89 22.41 21.01
CA GLN A 62 1.47 23.06 19.77
C GLN A 62 2.06 24.46 19.61
N LYS A 63 2.17 25.21 20.70
CA LYS A 63 2.70 26.58 20.71
C LYS A 63 4.22 26.63 20.55
N ASN A 64 4.95 25.71 21.21
CA ASN A 64 6.40 25.86 21.38
C ASN A 64 7.24 24.96 20.46
N MET A 65 6.65 23.87 19.91
CA MET A 65 7.40 22.95 19.07
C MET A 65 7.26 23.32 17.59
N PRO A 66 8.36 23.34 16.81
CA PRO A 66 8.29 23.61 15.38
C PRO A 66 7.68 22.43 14.61
N PHE A 67 7.12 22.70 13.44
CA PHE A 67 6.91 21.67 12.44
C PHE A 67 8.24 21.19 11.91
N THR A 68 8.29 19.90 11.55
CA THR A 68 9.50 19.29 11.01
C THR A 68 9.22 18.56 9.71
N THR A 69 10.28 18.43 8.90
CA THR A 69 10.33 17.66 7.67
C THR A 69 11.45 16.62 7.76
N TYR A 70 11.72 15.85 6.71
CA TYR A 70 12.77 14.83 6.77
C TYR A 70 14.18 15.42 6.89
N GLU A 71 14.38 16.58 6.31
CA GLU A 71 15.65 17.32 6.33
C GLU A 71 16.14 17.62 7.75
N ASP A 72 15.20 17.79 8.70
CA ASP A 72 15.52 17.99 10.12
C ASP A 72 16.12 16.75 10.80
N TYR A 73 15.97 15.57 10.17
CA TYR A 73 16.34 14.26 10.75
C TYR A 73 17.47 13.57 10.02
N ASP A 74 17.76 13.91 8.77
CA ASP A 74 18.63 13.14 7.88
C ASP A 74 20.03 12.93 8.49
N GLU A 75 20.67 13.99 8.97
CA GLU A 75 21.97 13.92 9.64
C GLU A 75 21.94 13.00 10.88
N TYR A 76 20.88 13.11 11.70
CA TYR A 76 20.72 12.25 12.88
C TYR A 76 20.55 10.79 12.51
N VAL A 77 19.79 10.51 11.46
CA VAL A 77 19.55 9.14 10.98
C VAL A 77 20.85 8.53 10.44
N GLU A 78 21.66 9.29 9.70
CA GLU A 78 22.97 8.84 9.25
C GLU A 78 23.92 8.51 10.43
N ARG A 79 23.97 9.36 11.45
CA ARG A 79 24.77 9.13 12.65
C ARG A 79 24.27 7.90 13.43
N MET A 80 22.95 7.69 13.49
CA MET A 80 22.36 6.50 14.10
C MET A 80 22.76 5.22 13.35
N GLN A 81 22.80 5.25 12.02
CA GLN A 81 23.28 4.14 11.20
C GLN A 81 24.78 3.83 11.43
N LYS A 82 25.56 4.81 11.85
CA LYS A 82 26.96 4.63 12.29
C LYS A 82 27.07 4.13 13.74
N GLY A 83 25.91 3.93 14.41
CA GLY A 83 25.84 3.33 15.75
C GLY A 83 25.78 4.32 16.90
N GLU A 84 25.68 5.64 16.65
CA GLU A 84 25.47 6.66 17.68
C GLU A 84 24.13 6.46 18.39
N LYS A 85 24.05 6.89 19.64
CA LYS A 85 22.86 6.73 20.49
C LYS A 85 22.39 8.08 20.99
N ASN A 86 21.14 8.10 21.47
CA ASN A 86 20.56 9.28 22.13
C ASN A 86 20.44 10.51 21.20
N LEU A 87 20.24 10.27 19.89
CA LEU A 87 20.08 11.33 18.90
C LEU A 87 18.62 11.80 18.83
N ILE A 88 17.75 11.10 18.12
CA ILE A 88 16.30 11.38 18.08
C ILE A 88 15.49 10.44 18.97
N ILE A 89 16.03 9.26 19.28
CA ILE A 89 15.52 8.33 20.29
C ILE A 89 16.61 7.99 21.30
N LYS A 90 16.21 7.73 22.54
CA LYS A 90 17.16 7.47 23.64
C LYS A 90 17.98 6.19 23.43
N ARG A 91 17.39 5.14 22.89
CA ARG A 91 18.02 3.84 22.66
C ARG A 91 18.35 3.68 21.17
N LYS A 92 19.19 2.70 20.84
CA LYS A 92 19.37 2.30 19.45
C LYS A 92 18.02 1.86 18.86
N PRO A 93 17.74 2.13 17.58
CA PRO A 93 16.56 1.61 16.91
C PRO A 93 16.59 0.07 16.91
N VAL A 94 15.44 -0.53 16.97
CA VAL A 94 15.30 -2.00 16.83
C VAL A 94 15.45 -2.37 15.36
N ARG A 95 14.90 -1.52 14.48
CA ARG A 95 14.88 -1.68 13.02
C ARG A 95 14.73 -0.31 12.37
N TYR A 96 14.95 -0.27 11.07
CA TYR A 96 14.60 0.90 10.26
C TYR A 96 13.47 0.58 9.29
N CYS A 97 12.72 1.61 8.92
CA CYS A 97 11.77 1.58 7.81
C CYS A 97 12.26 2.49 6.70
N SER A 98 12.20 2.01 5.47
CA SER A 98 12.32 2.87 4.30
C SER A 98 10.95 3.33 3.82
N SER A 99 10.84 4.58 3.39
CA SER A 99 9.69 5.03 2.62
C SER A 99 9.76 4.46 1.20
N SER A 100 8.62 4.35 0.54
CA SER A 100 8.57 3.91 -0.87
C SER A 100 9.19 4.91 -1.85
N GLY A 101 9.54 6.13 -1.38
CA GLY A 101 10.17 7.20 -2.14
C GLY A 101 9.48 7.45 -3.48
N SER A 102 8.53 8.36 -3.54
CA SER A 102 7.95 8.80 -4.82
C SER A 102 8.89 9.76 -5.56
N VAL A 103 9.75 10.48 -4.83
CA VAL A 103 10.73 11.43 -5.36
C VAL A 103 12.01 11.34 -4.53
N GLY A 104 13.17 11.20 -5.16
CA GLY A 104 14.49 11.20 -4.52
C GLY A 104 14.88 9.90 -3.79
N LYS A 105 15.92 9.97 -2.94
CA LYS A 105 16.40 8.83 -2.14
C LYS A 105 15.34 8.38 -1.14
N PRO A 106 15.18 7.05 -0.90
CA PRO A 106 14.27 6.54 0.12
C PRO A 106 14.59 7.15 1.50
N LYS A 107 13.60 7.76 2.14
CA LYS A 107 13.74 8.27 3.49
C LYS A 107 13.84 7.09 4.46
N ILE A 108 14.86 7.06 5.30
CA ILE A 108 15.10 5.99 6.28
C ILE A 108 14.67 6.48 7.66
N MET A 109 13.75 5.76 8.28
CA MET A 109 13.21 6.13 9.58
C MET A 109 13.52 5.06 10.64
N PRO A 110 14.12 5.43 11.76
CA PRO A 110 14.35 4.50 12.86
C PRO A 110 13.03 4.06 13.47
N LYS A 111 12.99 2.85 14.03
CA LYS A 111 11.82 2.31 14.73
C LYS A 111 12.17 1.83 16.13
N CYS A 112 11.43 2.30 17.11
CA CYS A 112 11.45 1.75 18.46
C CYS A 112 10.57 0.51 18.58
N GLY A 113 10.77 -0.29 19.63
CA GLY A 113 10.04 -1.55 19.79
C GLY A 113 8.53 -1.38 19.95
N GLU A 114 8.06 -0.27 20.50
CA GLU A 114 6.63 0.00 20.71
C GLU A 114 5.91 0.31 19.40
N ASP A 115 6.52 1.12 18.51
CA ASP A 115 5.95 1.40 17.20
C ASP A 115 5.90 0.11 16.35
N LEU A 116 6.95 -0.72 16.42
CA LEU A 116 6.97 -2.02 15.75
C LEU A 116 5.90 -2.97 16.29
N TRP A 117 5.66 -2.95 17.62
CA TRP A 117 4.62 -3.77 18.24
C TRP A 117 3.22 -3.36 17.75
N ILE A 118 2.94 -2.05 17.68
CA ILE A 118 1.67 -1.54 17.13
C ILE A 118 1.50 -1.98 15.68
N MET A 119 2.54 -1.82 14.85
CA MET A 119 2.52 -2.26 13.46
C MET A 119 2.24 -3.76 13.32
N GLN A 120 2.86 -4.58 14.19
CA GLN A 120 2.64 -6.02 14.21
C GLN A 120 1.22 -6.39 14.63
N CYS A 121 0.74 -5.80 15.73
CA CYS A 121 -0.59 -6.09 16.26
C CYS A 121 -1.69 -5.66 15.29
N MET A 122 -1.59 -4.47 14.69
CA MET A 122 -2.62 -3.96 13.79
C MET A 122 -2.52 -4.58 12.40
N GLY A 123 -1.32 -4.73 11.85
CA GLY A 123 -1.11 -5.25 10.51
C GLY A 123 -1.47 -6.74 10.33
N PHE A 124 -1.42 -7.53 11.40
CA PHE A 124 -1.78 -8.95 11.33
C PHE A 124 -2.99 -9.30 12.19
N SER A 125 -2.87 -9.15 13.51
CA SER A 125 -3.95 -9.54 14.43
C SER A 125 -5.19 -8.66 14.26
N GLY A 126 -5.01 -7.36 14.04
CA GLY A 126 -6.09 -6.42 13.77
C GLY A 126 -6.85 -6.77 12.48
N THR A 127 -6.13 -7.07 11.41
CA THR A 127 -6.70 -7.51 10.11
C THR A 127 -7.52 -8.80 10.27
N THR A 128 -6.94 -9.83 10.88
CA THR A 128 -7.62 -11.12 11.09
C THR A 128 -8.81 -10.98 12.03
N GLY A 129 -8.69 -10.18 13.07
CA GLY A 129 -9.76 -9.91 14.03
C GLY A 129 -10.91 -9.13 13.39
N CYS A 130 -10.64 -8.16 12.50
CA CYS A 130 -11.66 -7.46 11.72
C CYS A 130 -12.45 -8.44 10.86
N ALA A 131 -11.78 -9.29 10.10
CA ALA A 131 -12.41 -10.29 9.26
C ALA A 131 -13.27 -11.24 10.11
N ALA A 132 -12.74 -11.79 11.19
CA ALA A 132 -13.50 -12.69 12.08
C ALA A 132 -14.75 -12.02 12.68
N LYS A 133 -14.64 -10.77 13.14
CA LYS A 133 -15.76 -9.98 13.66
C LYS A 133 -16.83 -9.73 12.58
N TRP A 134 -16.42 -9.43 11.36
CA TRP A 134 -17.31 -9.16 10.24
C TRP A 134 -18.11 -10.40 9.83
N PHE A 135 -17.45 -11.56 9.67
CA PHE A 135 -18.10 -12.85 9.35
C PHE A 135 -19.04 -13.30 10.47
N ARG A 136 -18.62 -13.18 11.74
CA ARG A 136 -19.46 -13.52 12.88
C ARG A 136 -20.75 -12.71 12.95
N LYS A 137 -20.70 -11.40 12.68
CA LYS A 137 -21.90 -10.56 12.60
C LYS A 137 -22.92 -11.04 11.56
N ARG A 138 -22.46 -11.77 10.54
CA ARG A 138 -23.28 -12.33 9.46
C ARG A 138 -23.65 -13.79 9.65
N GLY A 139 -23.41 -14.33 10.85
CA GLY A 139 -23.68 -15.73 11.16
C GLY A 139 -22.75 -16.75 10.52
N VAL A 140 -21.69 -16.29 9.87
CA VAL A 140 -20.69 -17.16 9.21
C VAL A 140 -19.61 -17.53 10.22
N LYS A 141 -19.42 -18.85 10.43
CA LYS A 141 -18.32 -19.35 11.25
C LYS A 141 -16.99 -19.06 10.54
N PHE A 142 -16.10 -18.35 11.22
CA PHE A 142 -14.76 -18.09 10.70
C PHE A 142 -13.89 -19.34 10.87
N PRO A 143 -13.55 -20.05 9.78
CA PRO A 143 -12.86 -21.33 9.87
C PRO A 143 -11.38 -21.17 10.17
N LYS A 144 -10.69 -22.30 10.33
CA LYS A 144 -9.22 -22.31 10.35
C LYS A 144 -8.67 -21.62 9.10
N GLN A 145 -7.81 -20.65 9.31
CA GLN A 145 -7.25 -19.87 8.23
C GLN A 145 -6.06 -20.57 7.57
N VAL A 146 -6.15 -20.74 6.26
CA VAL A 146 -5.07 -21.19 5.38
C VAL A 146 -4.96 -20.15 4.28
N GLY A 147 -3.84 -19.47 4.18
CA GLY A 147 -3.71 -18.33 3.29
C GLY A 147 -2.54 -18.43 2.33
N ASN A 148 -2.64 -17.69 1.26
CA ASN A 148 -1.51 -17.33 0.43
C ASN A 148 -1.35 -15.80 0.48
N VAL A 149 -0.13 -15.36 0.74
CA VAL A 149 0.20 -13.93 0.75
C VAL A 149 1.24 -13.70 -0.32
N ALA A 150 0.82 -13.02 -1.39
CA ALA A 150 1.68 -12.61 -2.48
C ALA A 150 2.60 -11.49 -1.99
N VAL A 151 3.74 -11.88 -1.43
CA VAL A 151 4.73 -10.97 -0.88
C VAL A 151 6.13 -11.52 -1.08
N VAL A 152 7.04 -10.64 -1.45
CA VAL A 152 8.48 -10.88 -1.35
C VAL A 152 9.02 -9.94 -0.28
N LEU A 153 9.63 -10.52 0.73
CA LEU A 153 10.14 -9.80 1.88
C LEU A 153 11.63 -9.56 1.70
N THR A 154 11.95 -8.44 1.11
CA THR A 154 13.32 -7.97 0.96
C THR A 154 13.64 -6.94 2.02
N GLY A 155 14.83 -7.00 2.54
CA GLY A 155 15.36 -6.01 3.46
C GLY A 155 16.87 -6.10 3.42
N HIS A 156 17.52 -5.00 3.67
CA HIS A 156 18.97 -4.94 3.75
C HIS A 156 19.43 -4.53 5.16
N LYS A 157 20.64 -4.92 5.51
CA LYS A 157 21.27 -4.46 6.74
C LYS A 157 21.94 -3.11 6.51
N LEU A 158 21.71 -2.20 7.42
CA LEU A 158 22.43 -0.92 7.47
C LEU A 158 23.77 -1.06 8.18
N ALA A 159 24.55 0.00 8.21
CA ALA A 159 25.91 0.00 8.77
C ALA A 159 25.98 -0.42 10.24
N ASP A 160 24.96 -0.15 11.04
CA ASP A 160 24.83 -0.61 12.43
C ASP A 160 24.38 -2.07 12.57
N GLY A 161 24.24 -2.80 11.47
CA GLY A 161 23.78 -4.20 11.41
C GLY A 161 22.28 -4.39 11.57
N LYS A 162 21.48 -3.33 11.67
CA LYS A 162 20.02 -3.41 11.79
C LYS A 162 19.36 -3.57 10.42
N MET A 163 18.24 -4.28 10.42
CA MET A 163 17.44 -4.47 9.21
C MET A 163 16.66 -3.21 8.86
N CYS A 164 16.65 -2.87 7.59
CA CYS A 164 15.78 -1.89 6.97
C CYS A 164 14.81 -2.59 6.03
N ASN A 165 13.51 -2.34 6.20
CA ASN A 165 12.44 -2.89 5.36
C ASN A 165 11.40 -1.80 5.07
N GLY A 166 10.63 -1.97 4.02
CA GLY A 166 9.40 -1.19 3.84
C GLY A 166 8.42 -1.40 5.00
N ALA A 167 7.73 -0.35 5.41
CA ALA A 167 6.83 -0.38 6.58
C ALA A 167 5.81 -1.53 6.53
N GLY A 168 5.16 -1.72 5.38
CA GLY A 168 4.17 -2.77 5.20
C GLY A 168 4.72 -4.21 5.30
N GLN A 169 6.01 -4.43 5.08
CA GLN A 169 6.63 -5.75 5.18
C GLN A 169 6.85 -6.22 6.62
N ILE A 170 6.90 -5.28 7.57
CA ILE A 170 7.26 -5.57 8.96
C ILE A 170 6.34 -6.59 9.62
N PRO A 171 5.00 -6.49 9.54
CA PRO A 171 4.11 -7.46 10.17
C PRO A 171 4.37 -8.90 9.73
N ILE A 172 4.62 -9.11 8.43
CA ILE A 172 4.86 -10.45 7.88
C ILE A 172 6.27 -10.93 8.20
N ALA A 173 7.27 -10.03 8.19
CA ALA A 173 8.65 -10.38 8.52
C ALA A 173 8.81 -10.99 9.92
N TYR A 174 8.03 -10.52 10.89
CA TYR A 174 8.02 -11.09 12.24
C TYR A 174 7.32 -12.44 12.32
N LEU A 175 6.51 -12.80 11.35
CA LEU A 175 5.80 -14.08 11.31
C LEU A 175 6.63 -15.20 10.68
N LYS A 176 7.82 -14.90 10.13
CA LYS A 176 8.68 -15.88 9.45
C LYS A 176 8.82 -17.24 10.19
N PRO A 177 9.05 -17.29 11.52
CA PRO A 177 9.22 -18.57 12.22
C PRO A 177 7.96 -19.46 12.21
N ILE A 178 6.79 -18.85 12.15
CA ILE A 178 5.48 -19.54 12.28
C ILE A 178 4.66 -19.53 11.00
N SER A 179 5.05 -18.80 9.96
CA SER A 179 4.30 -18.64 8.71
C SER A 179 3.90 -19.96 8.07
N ARG A 180 4.75 -20.98 8.12
CA ARG A 180 4.51 -22.34 7.60
C ARG A 180 3.25 -23.02 8.15
N PHE A 181 2.70 -22.56 9.26
CA PHE A 181 1.51 -23.16 9.87
C PHE A 181 0.18 -22.61 9.32
N PHE A 182 0.23 -21.49 8.61
CA PHE A 182 -0.96 -20.82 8.08
C PHE A 182 -0.78 -20.20 6.69
N LEU A 183 0.46 -20.11 6.18
CA LEU A 183 0.73 -19.69 4.79
C LEU A 183 1.14 -20.88 3.94
N THR A 184 0.68 -20.87 2.68
CA THR A 184 0.96 -21.93 1.73
C THR A 184 2.36 -21.83 1.13
N THR A 185 2.83 -20.61 0.84
CA THR A 185 4.14 -20.38 0.22
C THR A 185 5.26 -20.58 1.25
N PRO A 186 6.26 -21.40 0.94
CA PRO A 186 7.43 -21.58 1.79
C PRO A 186 8.27 -20.31 1.94
N ASN A 187 8.93 -20.22 3.11
CA ASN A 187 9.80 -19.09 3.42
C ASN A 187 10.95 -18.88 2.41
N ASP A 188 11.41 -19.94 1.76
CA ASP A 188 12.46 -19.84 0.74
C ASP A 188 12.07 -18.93 -0.44
N PHE A 189 10.77 -18.83 -0.75
CA PHE A 189 10.23 -18.02 -1.83
C PHE A 189 9.64 -16.70 -1.34
N MET A 190 9.20 -16.62 -0.09
CA MET A 190 8.76 -15.37 0.54
C MET A 190 9.95 -14.50 0.99
N TYR A 191 11.12 -15.09 1.24
CA TYR A 191 12.33 -14.43 1.71
C TYR A 191 13.53 -14.81 0.83
N PRO A 192 13.47 -14.59 -0.48
CA PRO A 192 14.58 -14.92 -1.37
C PRO A 192 15.83 -14.10 -1.04
N VAL A 193 16.98 -14.68 -1.32
CA VAL A 193 18.28 -14.00 -1.18
C VAL A 193 18.37 -12.89 -2.23
N ASP A 194 17.91 -13.20 -3.44
CA ASP A 194 17.80 -12.27 -4.57
C ASP A 194 16.41 -12.41 -5.20
N GLU A 195 15.63 -11.35 -5.14
CA GLU A 195 14.26 -11.31 -5.70
C GLU A 195 14.27 -11.50 -7.22
N ALA A 196 15.26 -10.94 -7.90
CA ALA A 196 15.40 -11.02 -9.34
C ALA A 196 15.64 -12.45 -9.85
N SER A 197 16.10 -13.34 -8.98
CA SER A 197 16.39 -14.74 -9.31
C SER A 197 15.20 -15.70 -9.22
N VAL A 198 14.01 -15.21 -8.76
CA VAL A 198 12.85 -16.06 -8.46
C VAL A 198 11.59 -15.52 -9.13
N ASN A 199 10.87 -16.37 -9.87
CA ASN A 199 9.52 -16.04 -10.33
C ASN A 199 8.51 -16.20 -9.18
N THR A 200 8.24 -15.09 -8.49
CA THR A 200 7.43 -15.07 -7.28
C THR A 200 5.95 -15.40 -7.54
N SER A 201 5.37 -14.92 -8.65
CA SER A 201 3.98 -15.23 -9.04
C SER A 201 3.79 -16.73 -9.22
N TYR A 202 4.72 -17.37 -9.93
CA TYR A 202 4.69 -18.83 -10.11
C TYR A 202 4.68 -19.56 -8.76
N PHE A 203 5.63 -19.25 -7.85
CA PHE A 203 5.73 -19.99 -6.60
C PHE A 203 4.56 -19.74 -5.66
N HIS A 204 4.04 -18.50 -5.59
CA HIS A 204 2.83 -18.24 -4.83
C HIS A 204 1.64 -19.06 -5.35
N LEU A 205 1.41 -19.08 -6.65
CA LEU A 205 0.36 -19.88 -7.29
C LEU A 205 0.61 -21.38 -7.10
N ARG A 206 1.82 -21.85 -7.40
CA ARG A 206 2.17 -23.26 -7.32
C ARG A 206 1.85 -23.88 -5.95
N PHE A 207 2.14 -23.16 -4.86
CA PHE A 207 1.86 -23.63 -3.51
C PHE A 207 0.42 -23.36 -3.06
N ALA A 208 -0.24 -22.32 -3.56
CA ALA A 208 -1.66 -22.07 -3.29
C ALA A 208 -2.54 -23.12 -3.98
N LEU A 209 -2.28 -23.42 -5.26
CA LEU A 209 -3.05 -24.35 -6.07
C LEU A 209 -3.02 -25.79 -5.56
N GLN A 210 -1.95 -26.20 -4.89
CA GLN A 210 -1.88 -27.51 -4.21
C GLN A 210 -2.89 -27.68 -3.07
N ARG A 211 -3.38 -26.57 -2.51
CA ARG A 211 -4.28 -26.58 -1.35
C ARG A 211 -5.73 -26.38 -1.78
N ARG A 212 -6.61 -27.32 -1.46
CA ARG A 212 -8.08 -27.17 -1.66
C ARG A 212 -8.75 -26.37 -0.57
N ASP A 213 -8.09 -26.28 0.59
CA ASP A 213 -8.61 -25.66 1.81
C ASP A 213 -8.15 -24.21 1.99
N LEU A 214 -7.69 -23.55 0.91
CA LEU A 214 -7.32 -22.13 0.94
C LEU A 214 -8.53 -21.29 1.35
N THR A 215 -8.36 -20.41 2.31
CA THR A 215 -9.43 -19.58 2.86
C THR A 215 -9.26 -18.09 2.56
N TYR A 216 -8.05 -17.64 2.29
CA TYR A 216 -7.80 -16.24 1.93
C TYR A 216 -6.58 -16.05 1.03
N LEU A 217 -6.62 -14.96 0.27
CA LEU A 217 -5.50 -14.42 -0.49
C LEU A 217 -5.14 -13.03 0.05
N GLY A 218 -3.88 -12.77 0.20
CA GLY A 218 -3.39 -11.49 0.67
C GLY A 218 -2.21 -10.97 -0.13
N ALA A 219 -2.04 -9.66 -0.11
CA ALA A 219 -0.86 -8.99 -0.64
C ALA A 219 -0.57 -7.71 0.13
N MET A 220 0.66 -7.18 -0.03
CA MET A 220 0.99 -5.85 0.49
C MET A 220 0.20 -4.75 -0.22
N VAL A 221 0.14 -4.83 -1.55
CA VAL A 221 -0.63 -3.95 -2.41
C VAL A 221 -1.50 -4.84 -3.30
N ILE A 222 -2.74 -4.44 -3.51
CA ILE A 222 -3.73 -5.25 -4.24
C ILE A 222 -3.27 -5.59 -5.68
N THR A 223 -2.44 -4.75 -6.29
CA THR A 223 -1.85 -4.95 -7.62
C THR A 223 -1.05 -6.25 -7.74
N LEU A 224 -0.43 -6.72 -6.64
CA LEU A 224 0.30 -7.99 -6.66
C LEU A 224 -0.62 -9.19 -6.85
N LEU A 225 -1.84 -9.14 -6.33
CA LEU A 225 -2.84 -10.20 -6.57
C LEU A 225 -3.32 -10.18 -8.02
N THR A 226 -3.58 -9.00 -8.60
CA THR A 226 -3.97 -8.92 -10.01
C THR A 226 -2.86 -9.43 -10.92
N THR A 227 -1.61 -9.00 -10.72
CA THR A 227 -0.46 -9.52 -11.49
C THR A 227 -0.29 -11.04 -11.34
N MET A 228 -0.54 -11.58 -10.15
CA MET A 228 -0.49 -13.03 -9.91
C MET A 228 -1.58 -13.76 -10.70
N PHE A 229 -2.78 -13.19 -10.80
CA PHE A 229 -3.86 -13.80 -11.59
C PHE A 229 -3.66 -13.62 -13.10
N ASP A 230 -3.14 -12.48 -13.55
CA ASP A 230 -2.73 -12.31 -14.97
C ASP A 230 -1.71 -13.39 -15.36
N TYR A 231 -0.73 -13.66 -14.48
CA TYR A 231 0.21 -14.76 -14.69
C TYR A 231 -0.47 -16.12 -14.69
N PHE A 232 -1.46 -16.35 -13.83
CA PHE A 232 -2.22 -17.60 -13.77
C PHE A 232 -2.98 -17.86 -15.08
N GLU A 233 -3.70 -16.88 -15.60
CA GLU A 233 -4.44 -17.00 -16.87
C GLU A 233 -3.52 -17.36 -18.04
N GLN A 234 -2.32 -16.82 -18.06
CA GLN A 234 -1.34 -17.05 -19.13
C GLN A 234 -0.60 -18.39 -19.01
N ASN A 235 -0.49 -18.97 -17.79
CA ASN A 235 0.40 -20.09 -17.52
C ASN A 235 -0.27 -21.24 -16.75
N TRP A 236 -1.59 -21.31 -16.74
CA TRP A 236 -2.31 -22.34 -15.96
C TRP A 236 -2.00 -23.78 -16.42
N GLU A 237 -1.78 -24.01 -17.71
CA GLU A 237 -1.43 -25.31 -18.25
C GLU A 237 -0.10 -25.81 -17.66
N MET A 238 0.94 -24.98 -17.73
CA MET A 238 2.25 -25.27 -17.14
C MET A 238 2.15 -25.52 -15.63
N LEU A 239 1.38 -24.69 -14.92
CA LEU A 239 1.17 -24.87 -13.47
C LEU A 239 0.45 -26.20 -13.16
N CYS A 240 -0.53 -26.59 -13.98
CA CYS A 240 -1.20 -27.89 -13.85
C CYS A 240 -0.25 -29.05 -14.11
N ASP A 241 0.56 -28.97 -15.15
CA ASP A 241 1.58 -29.99 -15.48
C ASP A 241 2.58 -30.18 -14.34
N ASP A 242 3.06 -29.09 -13.79
CA ASP A 242 3.98 -29.12 -12.65
C ASP A 242 3.34 -29.68 -11.38
N ILE A 243 2.06 -29.40 -11.14
CA ILE A 243 1.30 -29.98 -10.03
C ILE A 243 1.11 -31.48 -10.24
N GLU A 244 0.76 -31.89 -11.45
CA GLU A 244 0.56 -33.28 -11.84
C GLU A 244 1.82 -34.11 -11.62
N LYS A 245 2.97 -33.62 -12.11
CA LYS A 245 4.25 -34.33 -12.08
C LYS A 245 5.06 -34.13 -10.78
N GLY A 246 4.76 -33.11 -10.00
CA GLY A 246 5.55 -32.73 -8.82
C GLY A 246 6.87 -32.03 -9.18
N THR A 247 6.92 -31.32 -10.31
CA THR A 247 8.11 -30.67 -10.88
C THR A 247 8.04 -29.13 -10.78
N ILE A 248 9.09 -28.50 -11.24
CA ILE A 248 9.18 -27.06 -11.53
C ILE A 248 9.64 -26.92 -12.97
N ASP A 249 8.81 -26.35 -13.84
CA ASP A 249 9.14 -26.16 -15.25
C ASP A 249 10.51 -25.50 -15.44
N PRO A 250 11.35 -26.00 -16.37
CA PRO A 250 12.69 -25.45 -16.60
C PRO A 250 12.72 -23.96 -16.97
N SER A 251 11.66 -23.44 -17.60
CA SER A 251 11.56 -22.03 -17.97
C SER A 251 11.32 -21.10 -16.78
N VAL A 252 10.83 -21.65 -15.65
CA VAL A 252 10.58 -20.87 -14.44
C VAL A 252 11.89 -20.39 -13.83
N LYS A 253 12.03 -19.08 -13.63
CA LYS A 253 13.21 -18.49 -13.00
C LYS A 253 13.32 -18.91 -11.54
N CYS A 254 14.36 -19.69 -11.23
CA CYS A 254 14.63 -20.20 -9.88
C CYS A 254 16.13 -20.57 -9.78
N PRO A 255 16.82 -20.18 -8.71
CA PRO A 255 18.19 -20.65 -8.45
C PRO A 255 18.26 -22.18 -8.44
N GLU A 256 19.25 -22.74 -9.11
CA GLU A 256 19.38 -24.20 -9.34
C GLU A 256 19.40 -25.00 -8.04
N GLU A 257 20.10 -24.53 -7.01
CA GLU A 257 20.14 -25.16 -5.69
C GLU A 257 18.74 -25.20 -5.04
N LEU A 258 17.99 -24.10 -5.16
CA LEU A 258 16.64 -23.99 -4.62
C LEU A 258 15.67 -24.89 -5.39
N ARG A 259 15.79 -24.96 -6.72
CA ARG A 259 15.04 -25.87 -7.59
C ARG A 259 15.21 -27.31 -7.14
N ARG A 260 16.46 -27.81 -7.08
CA ARG A 260 16.78 -29.17 -6.65
C ARG A 260 16.28 -29.49 -5.24
N LYS A 261 16.37 -28.53 -4.33
CA LYS A 261 15.85 -28.66 -2.95
C LYS A 261 14.34 -28.92 -2.94
N TRP A 262 13.59 -28.20 -3.79
CA TRP A 262 12.14 -28.26 -3.76
C TRP A 262 11.58 -29.39 -4.62
N GLU A 263 12.17 -29.73 -5.75
CA GLU A 263 11.78 -30.88 -6.56
C GLU A 263 11.84 -32.19 -5.76
N LYS A 264 12.81 -32.33 -4.85
CA LYS A 264 12.86 -33.49 -3.91
C LYS A 264 11.70 -33.51 -2.90
N LYS A 265 11.02 -32.38 -2.68
CA LYS A 265 9.94 -32.27 -1.68
C LYS A 265 8.55 -32.23 -2.31
N LEU A 266 8.48 -31.76 -3.54
CA LEU A 266 7.24 -31.73 -4.30
C LEU A 266 6.79 -33.17 -4.59
N LYS A 267 5.47 -33.37 -4.50
CA LYS A 267 4.88 -34.68 -4.80
C LYS A 267 3.94 -34.52 -5.98
N PRO A 268 3.85 -35.52 -6.86
CA PRO A 268 2.81 -35.58 -7.88
C PRO A 268 1.41 -35.50 -7.27
N MET A 269 0.55 -34.68 -7.86
CA MET A 269 -0.84 -34.51 -7.44
C MET A 269 -1.78 -34.52 -8.66
N PRO A 270 -1.89 -35.65 -9.39
CA PRO A 270 -2.61 -35.71 -10.66
C PRO A 270 -4.10 -35.40 -10.52
N GLU A 271 -4.75 -35.85 -9.44
CA GLU A 271 -6.17 -35.55 -9.22
C GLU A 271 -6.40 -34.05 -9.01
N ARG A 272 -5.51 -33.37 -8.27
CA ARG A 272 -5.61 -31.94 -8.05
C ARG A 272 -5.33 -31.15 -9.33
N ALA A 273 -4.35 -31.55 -10.10
CA ALA A 273 -4.04 -30.96 -11.41
C ALA A 273 -5.24 -31.09 -12.37
N ALA A 274 -5.85 -32.27 -12.47
CA ALA A 274 -7.02 -32.51 -13.30
C ALA A 274 -8.24 -31.68 -12.86
N GLU A 275 -8.43 -31.47 -11.54
CA GLU A 275 -9.48 -30.59 -11.01
C GLU A 275 -9.26 -29.14 -11.46
N ILE A 276 -8.05 -28.59 -11.28
CA ILE A 276 -7.72 -27.21 -11.66
C ILE A 276 -7.85 -27.03 -13.17
N ARG A 277 -7.28 -27.94 -13.98
CA ARG A 277 -7.33 -27.94 -15.44
C ARG A 277 -8.78 -27.83 -15.94
N ARG A 278 -9.67 -28.68 -15.44
CA ARG A 278 -11.10 -28.70 -15.79
C ARG A 278 -11.80 -27.37 -15.48
N GLU A 279 -11.38 -26.68 -14.41
CA GLU A 279 -11.95 -25.36 -14.09
C GLU A 279 -11.36 -24.26 -14.97
N CYS A 280 -10.08 -24.31 -15.31
CA CYS A 280 -9.43 -23.35 -16.21
C CYS A 280 -9.94 -23.50 -17.67
N GLU A 281 -10.16 -24.72 -18.15
CA GLU A 281 -10.74 -24.99 -19.48
C GLU A 281 -12.12 -24.36 -19.71
N LYS A 282 -12.87 -24.06 -18.65
CA LYS A 282 -14.14 -23.31 -18.73
C LYS A 282 -13.94 -21.80 -18.98
N GLY A 283 -12.68 -21.33 -19.04
CA GLY A 283 -12.34 -19.94 -19.19
C GLY A 283 -12.36 -19.14 -17.87
N PHE A 284 -12.01 -17.85 -17.97
CA PHE A 284 -11.87 -16.91 -16.86
C PHE A 284 -12.94 -15.81 -16.86
N ASP A 285 -13.93 -15.88 -17.75
CA ASP A 285 -15.06 -14.93 -17.79
C ASP A 285 -15.91 -14.97 -16.50
N THR A 286 -15.87 -16.09 -15.80
CA THR A 286 -16.47 -16.23 -14.48
C THR A 286 -15.40 -16.42 -13.42
N PRO A 287 -15.60 -15.90 -12.19
CA PRO A 287 -14.59 -15.93 -11.14
C PRO A 287 -13.99 -17.31 -10.92
N ILE A 288 -12.69 -17.43 -11.12
CA ILE A 288 -11.96 -18.72 -11.02
C ILE A 288 -11.71 -19.15 -9.57
N VAL A 289 -11.51 -18.19 -8.65
CA VAL A 289 -11.12 -18.47 -7.26
C VAL A 289 -12.12 -19.34 -6.52
N PRO A 290 -13.44 -19.06 -6.51
CA PRO A 290 -14.41 -19.94 -5.83
C PRO A 290 -14.54 -21.31 -6.49
N ARG A 291 -14.19 -21.44 -7.79
CA ARG A 291 -14.23 -22.72 -8.50
C ARG A 291 -13.09 -23.66 -8.10
N ILE A 292 -11.88 -23.11 -7.89
CA ILE A 292 -10.68 -23.90 -7.53
C ILE A 292 -10.43 -23.97 -6.01
N TRP A 293 -10.98 -23.02 -5.23
CA TRP A 293 -10.89 -22.99 -3.77
C TRP A 293 -12.27 -22.83 -3.10
N PRO A 294 -13.02 -23.94 -2.94
CA PRO A 294 -14.39 -23.88 -2.40
C PRO A 294 -14.51 -23.34 -0.97
N LYS A 295 -13.39 -23.27 -0.23
CA LYS A 295 -13.33 -22.72 1.13
C LYS A 295 -12.85 -21.27 1.17
N PHE A 296 -12.65 -20.66 0.02
CA PHE A 296 -12.20 -19.27 -0.05
C PHE A 296 -13.27 -18.33 0.53
N LEU A 297 -12.84 -17.38 1.35
CA LEU A 297 -13.73 -16.48 2.07
C LEU A 297 -13.46 -15.01 1.81
N TRP A 298 -12.19 -14.59 1.72
CA TRP A 298 -11.84 -13.19 1.69
C TRP A 298 -10.44 -12.95 1.14
N SER A 299 -10.19 -11.70 0.78
CA SER A 299 -8.86 -11.20 0.40
C SER A 299 -8.47 -10.00 1.26
N TYR A 300 -7.19 -9.67 1.27
CA TYR A 300 -6.71 -8.42 1.82
C TYR A 300 -5.53 -7.85 1.04
N GLY A 301 -5.39 -6.55 1.12
CA GLY A 301 -4.27 -5.80 0.53
C GLY A 301 -4.43 -4.31 0.78
N MET A 302 -3.40 -3.52 0.56
CA MET A 302 -3.53 -2.08 0.55
C MET A 302 -4.40 -1.66 -0.64
N VAL A 303 -5.48 -0.97 -0.35
CA VAL A 303 -6.44 -0.43 -1.33
C VAL A 303 -6.58 1.06 -1.05
N GLY A 304 -5.81 1.88 -1.73
CA GLY A 304 -5.95 3.34 -1.68
C GLY A 304 -6.91 3.86 -2.76
N SER A 305 -7.24 5.16 -2.76
CA SER A 305 -8.10 5.78 -3.76
C SER A 305 -7.62 5.53 -5.19
N ASN A 306 -6.32 5.56 -5.41
CA ASN A 306 -5.66 5.29 -6.68
C ASN A 306 -5.56 3.79 -7.05
N LEU A 307 -6.04 2.88 -6.20
CA LEU A 307 -6.00 1.44 -6.42
C LEU A 307 -7.39 0.83 -6.64
N LYS A 308 -8.44 1.64 -6.66
CA LYS A 308 -9.84 1.18 -6.83
C LYS A 308 -10.01 0.38 -8.12
N PHE A 309 -9.42 0.82 -9.21
CA PHE A 309 -9.41 0.09 -10.48
C PHE A 309 -8.92 -1.36 -10.32
N TYR A 310 -7.86 -1.58 -9.55
CA TYR A 310 -7.31 -2.93 -9.32
C TYR A 310 -8.21 -3.79 -8.43
N VAL A 311 -9.08 -3.19 -7.63
CA VAL A 311 -10.12 -3.92 -6.88
C VAL A 311 -11.12 -4.52 -7.88
N ASP A 312 -11.57 -3.75 -8.84
CA ASP A 312 -12.53 -4.22 -9.86
C ASP A 312 -11.90 -5.30 -10.74
N LYS A 313 -10.62 -5.13 -11.13
CA LYS A 313 -9.85 -6.17 -11.83
C LYS A 313 -9.73 -7.46 -11.00
N LEU A 314 -9.43 -7.36 -9.70
CA LEU A 314 -9.35 -8.53 -8.83
C LEU A 314 -10.71 -9.23 -8.68
N ARG A 315 -11.82 -8.49 -8.66
CA ARG A 315 -13.17 -9.07 -8.57
C ARG A 315 -13.53 -9.99 -9.73
N LYS A 316 -12.96 -9.80 -10.92
CA LYS A 316 -13.09 -10.73 -12.04
C LYS A 316 -12.66 -12.15 -11.63
N HIS A 317 -11.68 -12.28 -10.74
CA HIS A 317 -11.15 -13.56 -10.29
C HIS A 317 -11.78 -14.08 -8.99
N ILE A 318 -12.00 -13.21 -8.00
CA ILE A 318 -12.48 -13.61 -6.66
C ILE A 318 -14.00 -13.50 -6.50
N GLY A 319 -14.71 -12.87 -7.44
CA GLY A 319 -16.15 -12.61 -7.33
C GLY A 319 -16.48 -11.65 -6.20
N ASP A 320 -17.58 -11.94 -5.48
CA ASP A 320 -18.12 -11.12 -4.40
C ASP A 320 -17.38 -11.30 -3.06
N ALA A 321 -16.31 -12.09 -3.04
CA ALA A 321 -15.56 -12.29 -1.81
C ALA A 321 -15.08 -10.94 -1.23
N PRO A 322 -15.30 -10.68 0.07
CA PRO A 322 -14.96 -9.40 0.66
C PRO A 322 -13.44 -9.16 0.70
N ILE A 323 -13.06 -7.89 0.53
CA ILE A 323 -11.67 -7.44 0.56
C ILE A 323 -11.45 -6.61 1.82
N HIS A 324 -10.44 -6.95 2.60
CA HIS A 324 -9.98 -6.13 3.72
C HIS A 324 -8.86 -5.20 3.27
N ASN A 325 -9.10 -3.92 3.40
CA ASN A 325 -8.04 -2.93 3.24
C ASN A 325 -7.10 -3.00 4.46
N MET A 326 -5.79 -3.18 4.24
CA MET A 326 -4.82 -3.43 5.33
C MET A 326 -4.69 -2.31 6.35
N GLY A 327 -5.27 -1.12 6.09
CA GLY A 327 -5.16 0.04 6.93
C GLY A 327 -4.21 1.10 6.39
N TYR A 328 -4.12 2.21 7.12
CA TYR A 328 -3.28 3.33 6.77
C TYR A 328 -1.97 3.27 7.54
N ALA A 329 -0.94 2.78 6.88
CA ALA A 329 0.39 2.61 7.42
C ALA A 329 1.45 3.27 6.52
N ALA A 330 2.38 3.98 7.15
CA ALA A 330 3.51 4.62 6.50
C ALA A 330 4.81 4.34 7.28
N ALA A 331 5.94 4.82 6.75
CA ALA A 331 7.21 4.73 7.48
C ALA A 331 7.16 5.48 8.82
N GLU A 332 6.29 6.44 8.97
CA GLU A 332 6.05 7.26 10.16
C GLU A 332 5.29 6.49 11.26
N GLY A 333 4.36 5.60 10.89
CA GLY A 333 3.56 4.83 11.84
C GLY A 333 2.44 4.02 11.20
N TYR A 334 1.76 3.21 12.00
CA TYR A 334 0.51 2.54 11.62
C TYR A 334 -0.65 3.37 12.19
N MET A 335 -1.24 4.22 11.37
CA MET A 335 -2.07 5.35 11.82
C MET A 335 -3.55 5.03 11.94
N ALA A 336 -4.07 4.17 11.07
CA ALA A 336 -5.50 3.88 11.06
C ALA A 336 -5.79 2.46 10.53
N ILE A 337 -6.96 1.90 10.86
CA ILE A 337 -7.40 0.56 10.46
C ILE A 337 -8.87 0.60 10.02
N PRO A 338 -9.28 -0.13 8.97
CA PRO A 338 -10.69 -0.25 8.63
C PRO A 338 -11.44 -1.08 9.68
N VAL A 339 -12.66 -0.72 9.94
CA VAL A 339 -13.52 -1.39 10.95
C VAL A 339 -14.39 -2.48 10.35
N GLU A 340 -14.48 -2.57 9.03
CA GLU A 340 -15.26 -3.56 8.28
C GLU A 340 -14.55 -3.99 7.01
N LEU A 341 -14.89 -5.17 6.49
CA LEU A 341 -14.45 -5.60 5.17
C LEU A 341 -15.16 -4.75 4.10
N ASN A 342 -14.52 -4.55 2.97
CA ASN A 342 -14.92 -3.65 1.89
C ASN A 342 -14.96 -2.15 2.27
N ALA A 343 -14.54 -1.77 3.48
CA ALA A 343 -14.44 -0.38 3.85
C ALA A 343 -13.24 0.28 3.16
N MET A 344 -13.46 1.48 2.62
CA MET A 344 -12.41 2.30 2.01
C MET A 344 -11.90 3.36 2.98
N ASP A 345 -12.59 3.55 4.10
CA ASP A 345 -12.22 4.45 5.19
C ASP A 345 -11.62 3.68 6.39
N TYR A 346 -10.97 4.40 7.26
CA TYR A 346 -10.22 3.87 8.39
C TYR A 346 -10.55 4.63 9.66
N VAL A 347 -10.67 3.95 10.80
CA VAL A 347 -10.66 4.63 12.09
C VAL A 347 -9.21 4.96 12.48
N LEU A 348 -8.96 6.20 12.87
CA LEU A 348 -7.67 6.60 13.44
C LEU A 348 -7.37 5.78 14.70
N LEU A 349 -6.10 5.45 14.92
CA LEU A 349 -5.64 4.72 16.09
C LEU A 349 -5.05 5.69 17.12
N PRO A 350 -5.81 6.16 18.12
CA PRO A 350 -5.37 7.20 19.04
C PRO A 350 -4.17 6.80 19.89
N GLN A 351 -3.90 5.49 20.00
CA GLN A 351 -2.77 4.93 20.75
C GLN A 351 -1.48 4.84 19.91
N SER A 352 -1.55 5.05 18.60
CA SER A 352 -0.41 4.84 17.70
C SER A 352 0.57 6.02 17.72
N VAL A 353 0.15 7.14 17.21
CA VAL A 353 0.92 8.38 17.16
C VAL A 353 0.11 9.51 17.76
N PHE A 354 0.73 10.62 18.10
CA PHE A 354 0.00 11.85 18.39
C PHE A 354 -0.29 12.55 17.07
N PHE A 355 -1.56 12.84 16.82
CA PHE A 355 -2.07 13.44 15.60
C PHE A 355 -2.34 14.93 15.79
N GLU A 356 -1.98 15.71 14.79
CA GLU A 356 -2.44 17.07 14.56
C GLU A 356 -2.95 17.17 13.12
N PHE A 357 -3.87 18.10 12.88
CA PHE A 357 -4.58 18.24 11.62
C PHE A 357 -4.58 19.70 11.17
N ILE A 358 -4.01 19.98 9.99
CA ILE A 358 -4.02 21.30 9.37
C ILE A 358 -5.18 21.34 8.38
N PRO A 359 -6.19 22.23 8.56
CA PRO A 359 -7.28 22.36 7.60
C PRO A 359 -6.77 22.73 6.20
N VAL A 360 -7.25 22.04 5.16
CA VAL A 360 -6.84 22.33 3.77
C VAL A 360 -7.33 23.69 3.30
N ASP A 361 -8.46 24.15 3.82
CA ASP A 361 -9.03 25.46 3.56
C ASP A 361 -8.37 26.61 4.34
N ASN A 362 -7.56 26.28 5.37
CA ASN A 362 -6.78 27.24 6.15
C ASN A 362 -5.39 26.67 6.51
N PRO A 363 -4.48 26.52 5.51
CA PRO A 363 -3.17 25.88 5.71
C PRO A 363 -2.23 26.67 6.60
N ASP A 364 -2.46 27.96 6.80
CA ASP A 364 -1.69 28.89 7.61
C ASP A 364 -2.32 29.12 8.99
N CYS A 365 -3.16 28.18 9.46
CA CYS A 365 -3.80 28.28 10.77
C CYS A 365 -2.78 28.40 11.88
N ASP A 366 -3.04 29.27 12.86
CA ASP A 366 -2.14 29.52 14.02
C ASP A 366 -1.91 28.24 14.84
N ARG A 367 -2.91 27.36 14.89
CA ARG A 367 -2.88 26.11 15.65
C ARG A 367 -3.56 24.98 14.87
N PRO A 368 -2.87 23.88 14.57
CA PRO A 368 -3.50 22.67 14.06
C PRO A 368 -4.54 22.11 15.04
N LEU A 369 -5.53 21.42 14.51
CA LEU A 369 -6.58 20.80 15.30
C LEU A 369 -6.09 19.47 15.91
N THR A 370 -6.69 19.10 17.04
CA THR A 370 -6.52 17.79 17.66
C THR A 370 -7.55 16.78 17.12
N ILE A 371 -7.40 15.48 17.47
CA ILE A 371 -8.24 14.39 16.95
C ILE A 371 -9.73 14.55 17.28
N ASP A 372 -10.08 15.25 18.33
CA ASP A 372 -11.45 15.51 18.79
C ASP A 372 -12.06 16.80 18.21
N GLU A 373 -11.24 17.64 17.56
CA GLU A 373 -11.67 18.92 16.98
C GLU A 373 -11.99 18.82 15.47
N ILE A 374 -11.59 17.75 14.78
CA ILE A 374 -11.84 17.60 13.34
C ILE A 374 -13.28 17.20 13.05
N GLU A 375 -13.81 17.73 11.94
CA GLU A 375 -15.21 17.66 11.57
C GLU A 375 -15.45 16.76 10.34
N GLU A 376 -16.58 16.07 10.33
CA GLU A 376 -17.03 15.25 9.21
C GLU A 376 -17.18 16.07 7.92
N GLY A 377 -16.76 15.49 6.80
CA GLY A 377 -16.79 16.11 5.47
C GLY A 377 -15.58 17.00 5.16
N LYS A 378 -14.83 17.46 6.17
CA LYS A 378 -13.67 18.33 5.97
C LYS A 378 -12.40 17.54 5.70
N ALA A 379 -11.47 18.19 5.00
CA ALA A 379 -10.17 17.65 4.63
C ALA A 379 -9.04 18.32 5.42
N TYR A 380 -8.04 17.52 5.81
CA TYR A 380 -6.94 17.94 6.65
C TYR A 380 -5.62 17.31 6.20
N GLU A 381 -4.54 18.08 6.22
CA GLU A 381 -3.19 17.54 6.16
C GLU A 381 -2.81 16.96 7.52
N LEU A 382 -2.21 15.76 7.51
CA LEU A 382 -1.76 15.10 8.72
C LEU A 382 -0.39 15.57 9.17
N VAL A 383 -0.28 15.85 10.46
CA VAL A 383 0.99 16.05 11.16
C VAL A 383 1.09 15.01 12.26
N VAL A 384 2.23 14.33 12.37
CA VAL A 384 2.40 13.22 13.30
C VAL A 384 3.59 13.40 14.22
N THR A 385 3.40 13.00 15.47
CA THR A 385 4.47 12.86 16.45
C THR A 385 4.49 11.44 16.98
N ASN A 386 5.63 10.73 16.86
CA ASN A 386 5.72 9.32 17.17
C ASN A 386 6.78 8.99 18.25
N ARG A 387 6.75 7.76 18.73
CA ARG A 387 7.69 7.27 19.74
C ARG A 387 9.10 7.05 19.20
N SER A 388 9.23 6.95 17.89
CA SER A 388 10.51 6.79 17.18
C SER A 388 11.23 8.10 16.90
N GLY A 389 10.75 9.22 17.46
CA GLY A 389 11.46 10.49 17.54
C GLY A 389 11.00 11.57 16.59
N LEU A 390 10.08 11.28 15.65
CA LEU A 390 9.46 12.33 14.84
C LEU A 390 8.60 13.22 15.73
N CYS A 391 8.75 14.54 15.59
CA CYS A 391 8.05 15.55 16.34
C CYS A 391 7.41 16.55 15.37
N ARG A 392 6.08 16.67 15.41
CA ARG A 392 5.29 17.54 14.52
C ARG A 392 5.71 17.42 13.04
N TYR A 393 5.91 16.17 12.61
CA TYR A 393 6.39 15.84 11.27
C TYR A 393 5.25 15.95 10.26
N ARG A 394 5.40 16.81 9.27
CA ARG A 394 4.47 16.95 8.15
C ARG A 394 4.67 15.80 7.19
N ILE A 395 3.68 14.90 7.10
CA ILE A 395 3.76 13.77 6.18
C ILE A 395 3.20 14.09 4.80
N GLU A 396 2.61 15.27 4.66
CA GLU A 396 1.99 15.79 3.43
C GLU A 396 0.79 14.96 2.91
N ASP A 397 0.34 13.99 3.69
CA ASP A 397 -0.86 13.23 3.36
C ASP A 397 -2.10 14.00 3.78
N VAL A 398 -3.05 14.10 2.86
CA VAL A 398 -4.35 14.73 3.09
C VAL A 398 -5.42 13.66 3.24
N VAL A 399 -6.20 13.77 4.29
CA VAL A 399 -7.31 12.88 4.61
C VAL A 399 -8.61 13.66 4.75
N ARG A 400 -9.75 13.03 4.42
CA ARG A 400 -11.09 13.56 4.68
C ARG A 400 -11.75 12.77 5.79
N VAL A 401 -12.41 13.44 6.71
CA VAL A 401 -13.21 12.80 7.76
C VAL A 401 -14.52 12.30 7.16
N THR A 402 -14.79 10.99 7.32
CA THR A 402 -15.96 10.30 6.75
C THR A 402 -17.03 9.95 7.81
N GLY A 403 -16.77 10.24 9.06
CA GLY A 403 -17.64 9.93 10.19
C GLY A 403 -16.85 9.52 11.42
N LYS A 404 -17.45 8.73 12.30
CA LYS A 404 -16.83 8.28 13.56
C LYS A 404 -17.01 6.79 13.78
N TYR A 405 -16.03 6.19 14.47
CA TYR A 405 -16.15 4.90 15.13
C TYR A 405 -15.96 5.10 16.62
N LYS A 406 -16.99 4.78 17.41
CA LYS A 406 -17.07 5.23 18.80
C LYS A 406 -16.98 6.77 18.85
N ASN A 407 -15.97 7.31 19.53
CA ASN A 407 -15.72 8.76 19.62
C ASN A 407 -14.51 9.21 18.76
N THR A 408 -13.95 8.31 17.95
CA THR A 408 -12.77 8.58 17.13
C THR A 408 -13.17 8.78 15.66
N PRO A 409 -12.64 9.80 14.99
CA PRO A 409 -12.88 10.04 13.58
C PRO A 409 -12.45 8.86 12.71
N LYS A 410 -13.25 8.59 11.66
CA LYS A 410 -12.86 7.79 10.50
C LYS A 410 -12.40 8.73 9.42
N VAL A 411 -11.40 8.30 8.66
CA VAL A 411 -10.82 9.08 7.59
C VAL A 411 -10.64 8.23 6.34
N GLU A 412 -10.73 8.85 5.19
CA GLU A 412 -10.24 8.30 3.93
C GLU A 412 -9.01 9.09 3.47
N PHE A 413 -8.05 8.40 2.86
CA PHE A 413 -6.91 9.05 2.24
C PHE A 413 -7.34 9.67 0.91
N LEU A 414 -7.04 10.95 0.71
CA LEU A 414 -7.35 11.67 -0.52
C LEU A 414 -6.14 11.69 -1.45
N TYR A 415 -5.08 12.36 -1.04
CA TYR A 415 -3.87 12.54 -1.83
C TYR A 415 -2.69 12.93 -0.94
N ARG A 416 -1.52 12.95 -1.55
CA ARG A 416 -0.33 13.57 -0.96
C ARG A 416 -0.05 14.90 -1.67
N ASN A 417 0.15 15.97 -0.93
CA ASN A 417 0.29 17.33 -1.47
C ASN A 417 1.34 17.45 -2.60
N ASN A 418 2.41 16.67 -2.52
CA ASN A 418 3.49 16.69 -3.51
C ASN A 418 3.24 15.78 -4.75
N LEU A 419 2.06 15.16 -4.85
CA LEU A 419 1.67 14.32 -6.00
C LEU A 419 0.54 14.92 -6.84
N ALA A 420 0.07 16.13 -6.52
CA ALA A 420 -0.92 16.82 -7.33
C ALA A 420 -0.29 17.42 -8.59
N MET A 421 -0.99 17.38 -9.71
CA MET A 421 -0.65 18.17 -10.90
C MET A 421 -1.14 19.60 -10.70
N ASN A 422 -0.31 20.56 -11.05
CA ASN A 422 -0.61 21.98 -10.80
C ASN A 422 0.13 22.90 -11.78
N ILE A 423 -0.26 22.88 -13.05
CA ILE A 423 0.41 23.64 -14.11
C ILE A 423 0.03 25.12 -14.05
N ALA A 424 -1.29 25.40 -13.87
CA ALA A 424 -1.84 26.74 -13.89
C ALA A 424 -2.52 27.13 -12.55
N ASN A 425 -2.16 26.47 -11.45
CA ASN A 425 -2.77 26.62 -10.11
C ASN A 425 -4.16 25.96 -9.95
N GLU A 426 -4.47 24.96 -10.77
CA GLU A 426 -5.72 24.18 -10.74
C GLU A 426 -5.76 23.12 -9.64
N LYS A 427 -4.59 22.68 -9.14
CA LYS A 427 -4.45 21.70 -8.04
C LYS A 427 -5.21 20.39 -8.31
N THR A 428 -4.99 19.80 -9.47
CA THR A 428 -5.57 18.50 -9.84
C THR A 428 -4.87 17.39 -9.06
N THR A 429 -5.64 16.64 -8.29
CA THR A 429 -5.11 15.55 -7.45
C THR A 429 -5.01 14.25 -8.23
N THR A 430 -4.21 13.31 -7.73
CA THR A 430 -4.14 11.95 -8.29
C THR A 430 -5.51 11.29 -8.40
N GLN A 431 -6.37 11.49 -7.39
CA GLN A 431 -7.72 10.95 -7.41
C GLN A 431 -8.58 11.51 -8.56
N MET A 432 -8.44 12.81 -8.87
CA MET A 432 -9.18 13.44 -9.95
C MET A 432 -8.76 12.90 -11.32
N VAL A 433 -7.45 12.75 -11.56
CA VAL A 433 -6.96 12.20 -12.83
C VAL A 433 -7.28 10.72 -12.97
N ASP A 434 -7.21 9.93 -11.88
CA ASP A 434 -7.57 8.52 -11.87
C ASP A 434 -9.05 8.31 -12.17
N TRP A 435 -9.91 9.14 -11.56
CA TRP A 435 -11.35 9.10 -11.82
C TRP A 435 -11.65 9.44 -13.27
N ALA A 436 -11.07 10.53 -13.81
CA ALA A 436 -11.27 10.93 -15.20
C ALA A 436 -10.81 9.86 -16.19
N ALA A 437 -9.64 9.25 -15.97
CA ALA A 437 -9.15 8.15 -16.79
C ALA A 437 -10.06 6.91 -16.68
N GLY A 438 -10.57 6.61 -15.48
CA GLY A 438 -11.48 5.49 -15.25
C GLY A 438 -12.83 5.65 -15.96
N GLU A 439 -13.48 6.82 -15.85
CA GLU A 439 -14.74 7.08 -16.53
C GLU A 439 -14.56 7.14 -18.06
N THR A 440 -13.43 7.67 -18.56
CA THR A 440 -13.09 7.62 -19.99
C THR A 440 -13.03 6.18 -20.50
N GLN A 441 -12.31 5.31 -19.81
CA GLN A 441 -12.20 3.88 -20.18
C GLN A 441 -13.56 3.19 -20.17
N LYS A 442 -14.36 3.46 -19.16
CA LYS A 442 -15.68 2.88 -18.98
C LYS A 442 -16.68 3.31 -20.08
N GLU A 443 -16.72 4.61 -20.41
CA GLU A 443 -17.62 5.12 -21.45
C GLU A 443 -17.27 4.58 -22.84
N LEU A 444 -15.97 4.47 -23.15
CA LEU A 444 -15.48 4.04 -24.45
C LEU A 444 -15.34 2.52 -24.57
N GLY A 445 -15.54 1.77 -23.48
CA GLY A 445 -15.35 0.31 -23.47
C GLY A 445 -13.91 -0.12 -23.72
N ILE A 446 -12.93 0.73 -23.42
CA ILE A 446 -11.50 0.47 -23.57
C ILE A 446 -10.85 0.15 -22.22
N SER A 447 -9.67 -0.44 -22.24
CA SER A 447 -8.90 -0.74 -21.03
C SER A 447 -7.42 -0.43 -21.22
N PHE A 448 -6.79 0.15 -20.20
CA PHE A 448 -5.36 0.35 -20.16
C PHE A 448 -4.72 -0.61 -19.15
N LYS A 449 -3.62 -1.26 -19.53
CA LYS A 449 -2.78 -2.01 -18.58
C LYS A 449 -2.16 -1.12 -17.52
N GLY A 450 -1.85 0.10 -17.91
CA GLY A 450 -1.33 1.13 -17.06
C GLY A 450 -1.43 2.49 -17.75
N TYR A 451 -1.40 3.55 -16.94
CA TYR A 451 -1.36 4.91 -17.46
C TYR A 451 -0.67 5.85 -16.47
N SER A 452 -0.13 6.94 -17.00
CA SER A 452 0.50 8.00 -16.21
C SER A 452 0.20 9.36 -16.80
N PHE A 453 -0.06 10.32 -15.93
CA PHE A 453 -0.18 11.72 -16.33
C PHE A 453 1.15 12.45 -16.17
N CYS A 454 1.43 13.37 -17.08
CA CYS A 454 2.49 14.35 -16.95
C CYS A 454 2.05 15.71 -17.52
N ASP A 455 2.85 16.72 -17.23
CA ASP A 455 2.71 18.06 -17.77
C ASP A 455 3.37 18.18 -19.14
N ASP A 456 2.76 18.95 -20.02
CA ASP A 456 3.31 19.39 -21.30
C ASP A 456 3.44 20.93 -21.28
N HIS A 457 4.63 21.39 -20.93
CA HIS A 457 4.97 22.81 -20.91
C HIS A 457 5.40 23.35 -22.27
N ASP A 458 5.63 22.48 -23.27
CA ASP A 458 6.04 22.86 -24.62
C ASP A 458 4.82 23.24 -25.49
N SER A 459 3.61 22.90 -25.03
CA SER A 459 2.37 23.30 -25.71
C SER A 459 1.91 24.69 -25.28
N ASP A 460 1.25 25.40 -26.19
CA ASP A 460 0.58 26.68 -25.90
C ASP A 460 -0.90 26.61 -26.30
N PRO A 461 -1.83 26.65 -25.33
CA PRO A 461 -1.62 26.65 -23.87
C PRO A 461 -1.00 25.35 -23.34
N VAL A 462 -0.26 25.45 -22.22
CA VAL A 462 0.22 24.29 -21.46
C VAL A 462 -0.92 23.30 -21.15
N ARG A 463 -0.64 22.00 -21.14
CA ARG A 463 -1.68 20.97 -21.02
C ARG A 463 -1.20 19.73 -20.25
N TYR A 464 -2.14 18.85 -19.93
CA TYR A 464 -1.84 17.52 -19.44
C TYR A 464 -1.57 16.56 -20.59
N MET A 465 -0.69 15.59 -20.36
CA MET A 465 -0.54 14.41 -21.21
C MET A 465 -0.90 13.16 -20.42
N LEU A 466 -1.62 12.25 -21.07
CA LEU A 466 -1.86 10.88 -20.62
C LEU A 466 -1.01 9.93 -21.45
N LEU A 467 -0.05 9.27 -20.82
CA LEU A 467 0.72 8.19 -21.42
C LEU A 467 0.05 6.87 -21.03
N ALA A 468 -0.53 6.14 -21.98
CA ALA A 468 -1.36 4.97 -21.70
C ALA A 468 -0.85 3.73 -22.44
N GLU A 469 -0.70 2.62 -21.75
CA GLU A 469 -0.46 1.30 -22.34
C GLU A 469 -1.80 0.59 -22.55
N PRO A 470 -2.27 0.42 -23.82
CA PRO A 470 -3.54 -0.26 -24.10
C PRO A 470 -3.53 -1.72 -23.67
N GLU A 471 -4.69 -2.26 -23.27
CA GLU A 471 -4.91 -3.68 -23.11
C GLU A 471 -5.37 -4.27 -24.47
N GLY A 472 -4.44 -4.87 -25.19
CA GLY A 472 -4.66 -5.36 -26.56
C GLY A 472 -4.03 -4.48 -27.64
N ASP A 473 -4.49 -4.61 -28.88
CA ASP A 473 -3.99 -3.81 -29.99
C ASP A 473 -4.47 -2.35 -29.89
N ALA A 474 -3.54 -1.41 -30.03
CA ALA A 474 -3.83 0.00 -29.93
C ALA A 474 -4.55 0.52 -31.20
N ASP A 475 -5.82 0.85 -31.09
CA ASP A 475 -6.52 1.55 -32.18
C ASP A 475 -6.29 3.07 -32.05
N ARG A 476 -5.31 3.57 -32.79
CA ARG A 476 -4.95 5.00 -32.79
C ARG A 476 -6.04 5.91 -33.32
N SER A 477 -6.99 5.39 -34.09
CA SER A 477 -8.14 6.18 -34.56
C SER A 477 -9.03 6.65 -33.42
N MET A 478 -8.96 5.98 -32.27
CA MET A 478 -9.67 6.35 -31.04
C MET A 478 -9.03 7.51 -30.25
N LEU A 479 -7.76 7.86 -30.52
CA LEU A 479 -7.05 8.90 -29.73
C LEU A 479 -7.84 10.21 -29.61
N PRO A 480 -8.38 10.80 -30.70
CA PRO A 480 -9.15 12.05 -30.58
C PRO A 480 -10.37 11.93 -29.69
N LEU A 481 -11.06 10.77 -29.72
CA LEU A 481 -12.22 10.52 -28.90
C LEU A 481 -11.83 10.29 -27.43
N ILE A 482 -10.72 9.62 -27.19
CA ILE A 482 -10.18 9.44 -25.83
C ILE A 482 -9.78 10.79 -25.24
N GLU A 483 -9.13 11.66 -26.00
CA GLU A 483 -8.75 13.02 -25.59
C GLU A 483 -9.98 13.86 -25.24
N GLU A 484 -11.03 13.81 -26.06
CA GLU A 484 -12.30 14.53 -25.82
C GLU A 484 -12.97 14.08 -24.52
N LYS A 485 -13.10 12.76 -24.32
CA LYS A 485 -13.73 12.21 -23.12
C LYS A 485 -12.89 12.45 -21.87
N LEU A 486 -11.58 12.33 -21.98
CA LEU A 486 -10.67 12.63 -20.87
C LEU A 486 -10.77 14.10 -20.44
N ASP A 487 -10.83 15.06 -21.40
CA ASP A 487 -11.01 16.48 -21.09
C ASP A 487 -12.36 16.74 -20.41
N HIS A 488 -13.43 16.08 -20.90
CA HIS A 488 -14.75 16.16 -20.30
C HIS A 488 -14.72 15.73 -18.82
N TYR A 489 -14.17 14.54 -18.52
CA TYR A 489 -14.13 14.03 -17.15
C TYR A 489 -13.12 14.75 -16.26
N LEU A 490 -12.02 15.28 -16.80
CA LEU A 490 -11.14 16.18 -16.03
C LEU A 490 -11.87 17.46 -15.64
N CYS A 491 -12.67 18.03 -16.52
CA CYS A 491 -13.51 19.20 -16.22
C CYS A 491 -14.56 18.90 -15.14
N GLU A 492 -15.17 17.71 -15.15
CA GLU A 492 -16.13 17.30 -14.12
C GLU A 492 -15.44 17.06 -12.77
N SER A 493 -14.25 16.46 -12.78
CA SER A 493 -13.53 16.13 -11.55
C SER A 493 -12.95 17.34 -10.82
N ASN A 494 -12.65 18.42 -11.55
CA ASN A 494 -11.97 19.59 -11.02
C ASN A 494 -12.55 20.91 -11.59
N GLU A 495 -13.31 21.63 -10.76
CA GLU A 495 -13.90 22.92 -11.12
C GLU A 495 -12.86 23.96 -11.56
N LYS A 496 -11.66 23.97 -10.96
CA LYS A 496 -10.58 24.89 -11.36
C LYS A 496 -10.01 24.53 -12.71
N TYR A 497 -9.80 23.23 -12.97
CA TYR A 497 -9.37 22.74 -14.28
C TYR A 497 -10.37 23.22 -15.35
N PHE A 498 -11.67 23.00 -15.14
CA PHE A 498 -12.74 23.47 -16.02
C PHE A 498 -12.67 25.00 -16.29
N LYS A 499 -12.51 25.82 -15.24
CA LYS A 499 -12.38 27.29 -15.39
C LYS A 499 -11.17 27.65 -16.23
N TYR A 500 -10.03 27.02 -15.98
CA TYR A 500 -8.79 27.33 -16.68
C TYR A 500 -8.79 26.85 -18.14
N ARG A 501 -9.47 25.73 -18.42
CA ARG A 501 -9.77 25.33 -19.80
C ARG A 501 -10.60 26.39 -20.53
N ARG A 502 -11.68 26.89 -19.92
CA ARG A 502 -12.52 27.97 -20.49
C ARG A 502 -11.80 29.30 -20.68
N TRP A 503 -10.85 29.61 -19.84
CA TRP A 503 -10.05 30.84 -19.92
C TRP A 503 -8.86 30.73 -20.86
N GLY A 504 -8.63 29.56 -21.47
CA GLY A 504 -7.48 29.33 -22.35
C GLY A 504 -6.14 29.27 -21.61
N MET A 505 -6.16 29.09 -20.29
CA MET A 505 -4.95 28.93 -19.48
C MET A 505 -4.41 27.51 -19.52
N LEU A 506 -5.26 26.53 -19.83
CA LEU A 506 -4.89 25.12 -20.04
C LEU A 506 -5.41 24.66 -21.41
N GLY A 507 -4.57 23.91 -22.12
CA GLY A 507 -4.91 23.22 -23.35
C GLY A 507 -5.71 21.92 -23.09
N ALA A 508 -6.36 21.37 -24.14
CA ALA A 508 -6.95 20.03 -24.07
C ALA A 508 -5.87 18.98 -23.78
N PRO A 509 -6.19 17.94 -23.00
CA PRO A 509 -5.22 16.92 -22.70
C PRO A 509 -4.81 16.18 -23.98
N LYS A 510 -3.56 15.75 -24.04
CA LYS A 510 -3.02 14.91 -25.11
C LYS A 510 -2.90 13.47 -24.63
N VAL A 511 -3.27 12.51 -25.47
CA VAL A 511 -3.11 11.08 -25.19
C VAL A 511 -2.07 10.48 -26.12
N LEU A 512 -1.11 9.77 -25.55
CA LEU A 512 -0.09 9.05 -26.28
C LEU A 512 -0.10 7.59 -25.85
N PHE A 513 -0.13 6.68 -26.82
CA PHE A 513 -0.02 5.27 -26.50
C PHE A 513 1.45 4.88 -26.27
N LEU A 514 1.62 4.00 -25.30
CA LEU A 514 2.89 3.39 -24.98
C LEU A 514 2.99 2.02 -25.65
N LYS A 515 4.22 1.61 -25.96
CA LYS A 515 4.51 0.26 -26.44
C LYS A 515 4.05 -0.78 -25.43
N LYS A 516 3.76 -1.96 -25.92
CA LYS A 516 3.39 -3.11 -25.10
C LYS A 516 4.47 -3.39 -24.07
N ASP A 517 4.04 -3.73 -22.86
CA ASP A 517 4.85 -4.11 -21.70
C ASP A 517 5.71 -2.98 -21.08
N THR A 518 5.48 -1.72 -21.46
CA THR A 518 6.21 -0.55 -20.92
C THR A 518 6.17 -0.47 -19.39
N TYR A 519 5.03 -0.71 -18.76
CA TYR A 519 4.95 -0.69 -17.28
C TYR A 519 5.62 -1.90 -16.63
N ALA A 520 5.75 -3.02 -17.34
CA ALA A 520 6.53 -4.17 -16.87
C ALA A 520 8.03 -3.86 -16.94
N ASP A 521 8.48 -3.28 -18.05
CA ASP A 521 9.88 -2.85 -18.24
C ASP A 521 10.29 -1.77 -17.25
N TYR A 522 9.39 -0.83 -16.96
CA TYR A 522 9.62 0.18 -15.93
C TYR A 522 9.81 -0.44 -14.55
N ARG A 523 9.00 -1.43 -14.19
CA ARG A 523 9.15 -2.16 -12.93
C ARG A 523 10.46 -2.94 -12.87
N GLU A 524 10.87 -3.57 -13.96
CA GLU A 524 12.14 -4.29 -14.04
C GLU A 524 13.34 -3.32 -13.92
N MET A 525 13.27 -2.16 -14.58
CA MET A 525 14.27 -1.10 -14.43
C MET A 525 14.42 -0.66 -12.96
N LEU A 526 13.31 -0.38 -12.28
CA LEU A 526 13.33 0.02 -10.87
C LEU A 526 13.88 -1.08 -9.94
N LYS A 527 13.60 -2.33 -10.27
CA LYS A 527 14.14 -3.49 -9.55
C LYS A 527 15.66 -3.58 -9.73
N ASN A 528 16.15 -3.37 -10.94
CA ASN A 528 17.59 -3.36 -11.24
C ASN A 528 18.31 -2.20 -10.53
N GLN A 529 17.61 -1.12 -10.22
CA GLN A 529 18.08 -0.01 -9.37
C GLN A 529 18.00 -0.32 -7.86
N GLY A 530 17.62 -1.54 -7.47
CA GLY A 530 17.54 -1.96 -6.07
C GLY A 530 16.22 -1.60 -5.36
N LYS A 531 15.17 -1.19 -6.10
CA LYS A 531 13.84 -0.97 -5.50
C LYS A 531 13.12 -2.30 -5.32
N VAL A 532 12.47 -2.45 -4.20
CA VAL A 532 11.72 -3.66 -3.84
C VAL A 532 10.41 -3.69 -4.62
N LEU A 533 10.15 -4.74 -5.40
CA LEU A 533 8.97 -4.87 -6.27
C LEU A 533 7.64 -4.62 -5.55
N ASN A 534 7.48 -5.13 -4.33
CA ASN A 534 6.25 -4.95 -3.54
C ASN A 534 6.01 -3.51 -3.08
N GLN A 535 6.98 -2.61 -3.26
CA GLN A 535 6.88 -1.19 -2.90
C GLN A 535 6.71 -0.28 -4.12
N ILE A 536 6.83 -0.84 -5.33
CA ILE A 536 6.62 -0.09 -6.56
C ILE A 536 5.11 0.11 -6.73
N LYS A 537 4.65 1.32 -6.41
CA LYS A 537 3.28 1.75 -6.67
C LYS A 537 3.11 2.08 -8.14
N PRO A 538 1.89 1.93 -8.71
CA PRO A 538 1.57 2.49 -10.01
C PRO A 538 1.94 3.97 -10.08
N VAL A 539 2.54 4.38 -11.17
CA VAL A 539 2.93 5.77 -11.39
C VAL A 539 1.77 6.49 -12.07
N THR A 540 0.87 7.08 -11.29
CA THR A 540 -0.24 7.86 -11.84
C THR A 540 0.21 9.22 -12.35
N VAL A 541 1.25 9.81 -11.75
CA VAL A 541 1.80 11.11 -12.15
C VAL A 541 3.31 11.01 -12.30
N ILE A 542 3.81 11.43 -13.45
CA ILE A 542 5.24 11.55 -13.76
C ILE A 542 5.69 12.95 -13.38
N ASN A 543 6.53 13.06 -12.36
CA ASN A 543 6.96 14.32 -11.77
C ASN A 543 8.49 14.47 -11.69
N ASN A 544 9.25 13.63 -12.39
CA ASN A 544 10.70 13.75 -12.49
C ASN A 544 11.21 13.38 -13.88
N GLU A 545 12.36 13.93 -14.27
CA GLU A 545 12.94 13.80 -15.59
C GLU A 545 13.31 12.35 -15.95
N GLU A 546 13.89 11.57 -15.03
CA GLU A 546 14.26 10.17 -15.27
C GLU A 546 13.06 9.32 -15.70
N ARG A 547 11.90 9.51 -15.04
CA ARG A 547 10.65 8.85 -15.44
C ARG A 547 10.14 9.36 -16.76
N LYS A 548 10.21 10.68 -16.96
CA LYS A 548 9.78 11.32 -18.21
C LYS A 548 10.55 10.75 -19.38
N GLU A 549 11.89 10.71 -19.31
CA GLU A 549 12.76 10.11 -20.32
C GLU A 549 12.41 8.64 -20.58
N PHE A 550 12.20 7.85 -19.52
CA PHE A 550 11.82 6.44 -19.68
C PHE A 550 10.52 6.30 -20.47
N PHE A 551 9.43 6.89 -19.99
CA PHE A 551 8.11 6.72 -20.61
C PHE A 551 8.06 7.33 -22.02
N PHE A 552 8.72 8.46 -22.25
CA PHE A 552 8.78 9.08 -23.58
C PHE A 552 9.56 8.24 -24.58
N SER A 553 10.61 7.52 -24.17
CA SER A 553 11.34 6.59 -25.05
C SER A 553 10.52 5.34 -25.43
N HIS A 554 9.42 5.10 -24.73
CA HIS A 554 8.51 3.98 -24.94
C HIS A 554 7.19 4.41 -25.61
N ILE A 555 7.10 5.63 -26.14
CA ILE A 555 5.94 6.02 -26.93
C ILE A 555 5.87 5.14 -28.18
N ASP A 556 4.68 4.64 -28.47
CA ASP A 556 4.39 3.92 -29.70
C ASP A 556 4.12 4.96 -30.79
N GLU A 557 5.06 5.14 -31.75
CA GLU A 557 5.00 6.12 -32.83
C GLU A 557 4.06 5.74 -33.98
#